data_f373aa1c6d9a9e4246e05558c69b36de
#
_entry.id   f373aa1c6d9a9e4246e05558c69b36de
#
_cell.length_a   1.000
_cell.length_b   1.000
_cell.length_c   1.000
_cell.angle_alpha   90.00
_cell.angle_beta   90.00
_cell.angle_gamma   90.00
#
_symmetry.space_group_name_H-M   'P 1'
#
loop_
_entity.id
_entity.type
_entity.pdbx_description
1 polymer ?
#
loop_
_entity_poly.entity_id
_entity_poly.type
_entity_poly.pdbx_seq_one_letter_code
_entity_poly.pdbx_strand_id
1 'polypeptide(L)'
;MDKWVGFYEKLFNFTEIRHFDIEGKKTGLLSRAMGSPCGKIKIPINESKDPQSQIEEFITKYNGEGIQHIALTTKDIYKTVQHLCQNGINFLDVPNTYYEEINNRIPGNQENIKNLQKLKILIDGSIEKHEGILLQIFTENMLGPIFFEIIQRKGNEGFGEGNFQALFESIERDQIKRGVL
;
A
#
# COMPACT_ATOMS: atom_id res chain seq x y z
N MET A 1 18.40 4.44 -5.63
CA MET A 1 18.16 3.49 -4.49
C MET A 1 19.38 3.35 -3.59
N ASP A 2 20.54 2.90 -4.08
CA ASP A 2 21.74 2.60 -3.26
C ASP A 2 22.24 3.76 -2.39
N LYS A 3 22.14 4.99 -2.86
CA LYS A 3 22.46 6.20 -2.09
C LYS A 3 21.67 6.26 -0.77
N TRP A 4 20.35 6.04 -0.83
CA TRP A 4 19.48 6.12 0.35
C TRP A 4 19.59 4.89 1.24
N VAL A 5 19.74 3.71 0.66
CA VAL A 5 20.05 2.49 1.43
C VAL A 5 21.31 2.70 2.24
N GLY A 6 22.42 3.09 1.60
CA GLY A 6 23.67 3.36 2.28
C GLY A 6 23.61 4.50 3.31
N PHE A 7 22.74 5.51 3.09
CA PHE A 7 22.49 6.55 4.08
C PHE A 7 21.85 6.00 5.36
N TYR A 8 20.77 5.22 5.24
CA TYR A 8 20.10 4.64 6.40
C TYR A 8 20.97 3.57 7.11
N GLU A 9 21.72 2.78 6.36
CA GLU A 9 22.65 1.80 6.94
C GLU A 9 23.74 2.49 7.76
N LYS A 10 24.44 3.46 7.19
CA LYS A 10 25.63 4.07 7.82
C LYS A 10 25.29 5.00 8.96
N LEU A 11 24.19 5.76 8.87
CA LEU A 11 23.86 6.79 9.87
C LEU A 11 22.90 6.32 10.94
N PHE A 12 22.05 5.32 10.64
CA PHE A 12 20.97 4.90 11.54
C PHE A 12 20.99 3.40 11.85
N ASN A 13 21.99 2.66 11.36
CA ASN A 13 22.12 1.22 11.54
C ASN A 13 20.88 0.44 11.07
N PHE A 14 20.18 0.91 10.05
CA PHE A 14 19.11 0.16 9.41
C PHE A 14 19.71 -1.03 8.66
N THR A 15 18.92 -2.08 8.52
CA THR A 15 19.27 -3.25 7.71
C THR A 15 18.22 -3.49 6.66
N GLU A 16 18.60 -4.03 5.51
CA GLU A 16 17.66 -4.48 4.51
C GLU A 16 16.91 -5.71 5.04
N ILE A 17 15.58 -5.62 5.09
CA ILE A 17 14.71 -6.69 5.59
C ILE A 17 13.96 -7.39 4.45
N ARG A 18 13.77 -6.72 3.30
CA ARG A 18 13.16 -7.29 2.09
C ARG A 18 13.63 -6.58 0.83
N HIS A 19 13.63 -7.33 -0.25
CA HIS A 19 13.83 -6.84 -1.61
C HIS A 19 12.67 -7.28 -2.49
N PHE A 20 12.15 -6.37 -3.30
CA PHE A 20 11.09 -6.66 -4.26
C PHE A 20 11.52 -6.20 -5.65
N ASP A 21 11.28 -7.05 -6.62
CA ASP A 21 11.26 -6.71 -8.03
C ASP A 21 9.80 -6.87 -8.51
N ILE A 22 9.10 -5.75 -8.65
CA ILE A 22 7.68 -5.73 -8.98
C ILE A 22 7.53 -5.36 -10.44
N GLU A 23 6.99 -6.28 -11.21
CA GLU A 23 6.65 -6.07 -12.61
C GLU A 23 5.13 -5.98 -12.76
N GLY A 24 4.65 -4.79 -13.16
CA GLY A 24 3.29 -4.58 -13.62
C GLY A 24 3.18 -4.89 -15.12
N LYS A 25 1.98 -4.83 -15.70
CA LYS A 25 1.78 -5.07 -17.14
C LYS A 25 2.46 -4.03 -18.03
N LYS A 26 2.67 -2.81 -17.54
CA LYS A 26 3.26 -1.70 -18.32
C LYS A 26 4.47 -1.06 -17.66
N THR A 27 4.55 -1.06 -16.35
CA THR A 27 5.64 -0.42 -15.61
C THR A 27 6.11 -1.33 -14.48
N GLY A 28 7.37 -1.20 -14.08
CA GLY A 28 7.96 -1.95 -12.97
C GLY A 28 8.69 -1.04 -11.99
N LEU A 29 8.96 -1.56 -10.82
CA LEU A 29 9.77 -0.90 -9.80
C LEU A 29 10.65 -1.89 -9.06
N LEU A 30 11.78 -1.40 -8.59
CA LEU A 30 12.60 -2.05 -7.57
C LEU A 30 12.27 -1.44 -6.21
N SER A 31 12.17 -2.27 -5.19
CA SER A 31 11.94 -1.82 -3.82
C SER A 31 12.86 -2.54 -2.85
N ARG A 32 13.50 -1.79 -1.96
CA ARG A 32 14.29 -2.32 -0.85
C ARG A 32 13.71 -1.78 0.46
N ALA A 33 13.19 -2.67 1.29
CA ALA A 33 12.65 -2.30 2.58
C ALA A 33 13.74 -2.33 3.64
N MET A 34 13.98 -1.17 4.26
CA MET A 34 14.94 -0.99 5.34
C MET A 34 14.24 -1.04 6.70
N GLY A 35 14.77 -1.79 7.65
CA GLY A 35 14.25 -1.89 9.00
C GLY A 35 15.20 -1.26 10.02
N SER A 36 14.65 -0.51 10.99
CA SER A 36 15.42 0.02 12.11
C SER A 36 15.85 -1.08 13.07
N PRO A 37 16.95 -0.90 13.85
CA PRO A 37 17.41 -1.87 14.84
C PRO A 37 16.35 -2.27 15.89
N CYS A 38 15.43 -1.36 16.21
CA CYS A 38 14.31 -1.63 17.13
C CYS A 38 13.10 -2.32 16.46
N GLY A 39 13.13 -2.53 15.15
CA GLY A 39 12.05 -3.15 14.37
C GLY A 39 10.77 -2.32 14.21
N LYS A 40 10.72 -1.09 14.77
CA LYS A 40 9.51 -0.26 14.78
C LYS A 40 9.36 0.64 13.56
N ILE A 41 10.46 0.95 12.88
CA ILE A 41 10.47 1.82 11.69
C ILE A 41 10.86 0.97 10.50
N LYS A 42 10.03 0.99 9.47
CA LYS A 42 10.27 0.31 8.20
C LYS A 42 10.18 1.34 7.08
N ILE A 43 11.17 1.39 6.21
CA ILE A 43 11.25 2.37 5.11
C ILE A 43 11.42 1.61 3.79
N PRO A 44 10.35 1.42 3.00
CA PRO A 44 10.48 0.96 1.63
C PRO A 44 11.08 2.08 0.77
N ILE A 45 12.18 1.79 0.10
CA ILE A 45 12.86 2.69 -0.84
C ILE A 45 12.61 2.15 -2.23
N ASN A 46 11.90 2.93 -3.04
CA ASN A 46 11.48 2.54 -4.37
C ASN A 46 12.28 3.27 -5.45
N GLU A 47 12.60 2.57 -6.52
CA GLU A 47 13.24 3.11 -7.72
C GLU A 47 12.46 2.65 -8.96
N SER A 48 12.21 3.59 -9.85
CA SER A 48 11.49 3.30 -11.09
C SER A 48 12.37 2.51 -12.07
N LYS A 49 11.73 1.61 -12.82
CA LYS A 49 12.31 0.97 -14.00
C LYS A 49 11.89 1.65 -15.31
N ASP A 50 10.90 2.55 -15.25
CA ASP A 50 10.24 3.11 -16.42
C ASP A 50 10.00 4.61 -16.28
N PRO A 51 10.27 5.41 -17.35
CA PRO A 51 10.07 6.85 -17.34
C PRO A 51 8.60 7.28 -17.18
N GLN A 52 7.64 6.38 -17.39
CA GLN A 52 6.20 6.64 -17.28
C GLN A 52 5.57 6.06 -16.00
N SER A 53 6.40 5.68 -15.03
CA SER A 53 5.92 5.08 -13.79
C SER A 53 5.33 6.13 -12.85
N GLN A 54 4.52 5.67 -11.90
CA GLN A 54 4.01 6.50 -10.80
C GLN A 54 5.13 7.11 -9.94
N ILE A 55 6.30 6.47 -9.88
CA ILE A 55 7.46 6.99 -9.15
C ILE A 55 8.01 8.22 -9.85
N GLU A 56 8.15 8.20 -11.17
CA GLU A 56 8.60 9.36 -11.96
C GLU A 56 7.60 10.52 -11.90
N GLU A 57 6.30 10.21 -11.90
CA GLU A 57 5.27 11.22 -11.69
C GLU A 57 5.41 11.90 -10.31
N PHE A 58 5.65 11.10 -9.26
CA PHE A 58 5.91 11.62 -7.92
C PHE A 58 7.17 12.48 -7.89
N ILE A 59 8.30 12.00 -8.43
CA ILE A 59 9.58 12.73 -8.46
C ILE A 59 9.41 14.07 -9.15
N THR A 60 8.67 14.09 -10.25
CA THR A 60 8.38 15.33 -11.00
C THR A 60 7.54 16.30 -10.16
N LYS A 61 6.46 15.84 -9.56
CA LYS A 61 5.56 16.68 -8.74
C LYS A 61 6.21 17.14 -7.44
N TYR A 62 7.02 16.29 -6.82
CA TYR A 62 7.74 16.59 -5.58
C TYR A 62 8.97 17.46 -5.82
N ASN A 63 9.43 17.54 -7.06
CA ASN A 63 10.66 18.20 -7.50
C ASN A 63 11.94 17.57 -6.92
N GLY A 64 11.98 16.23 -6.91
CA GLY A 64 13.12 15.44 -6.44
C GLY A 64 12.74 14.15 -5.72
N GLU A 65 13.74 13.49 -5.17
CA GLU A 65 13.57 12.30 -4.35
C GLU A 65 13.02 12.70 -2.96
N GLY A 66 12.07 11.94 -2.42
CA GLY A 66 11.51 12.25 -1.11
C GLY A 66 10.51 11.23 -0.59
N ILE A 67 9.83 11.56 0.50
CA ILE A 67 8.81 10.73 1.12
C ILE A 67 7.51 10.87 0.32
N GLN A 68 7.04 9.76 -0.25
CA GLN A 68 5.76 9.70 -0.97
C GLN A 68 4.58 9.57 -0.01
N HIS A 69 4.69 8.69 0.99
CA HIS A 69 3.64 8.51 1.99
C HIS A 69 4.21 8.15 3.36
N ILE A 70 3.37 8.33 4.36
CA ILE A 70 3.66 7.95 5.75
C ILE A 70 2.57 7.01 6.22
N ALA A 71 2.97 5.77 6.59
CA ALA A 71 2.07 4.77 7.12
C ALA A 71 1.93 4.92 8.65
N LEU A 72 0.69 5.04 9.11
CA LEU A 72 0.32 5.17 10.51
C LEU A 72 -0.45 3.93 10.96
N THR A 73 -0.01 3.31 12.05
CA THR A 73 -0.66 2.12 12.58
C THR A 73 -1.85 2.45 13.47
N THR A 74 -2.88 1.61 13.40
CA THR A 74 -4.04 1.69 14.29
C THR A 74 -4.42 0.31 14.83
N LYS A 75 -5.10 0.28 15.97
CA LYS A 75 -5.69 -0.94 16.56
C LYS A 75 -7.09 -1.26 16.02
N ASP A 76 -7.78 -0.28 15.44
CA ASP A 76 -9.12 -0.42 14.89
C ASP A 76 -9.27 0.50 13.67
N ILE A 77 -9.01 -0.04 12.49
CA ILE A 77 -9.04 0.74 11.25
C ILE A 77 -10.44 1.23 10.90
N TYR A 78 -11.47 0.46 11.25
CA TYR A 78 -12.86 0.84 10.97
C TYR A 78 -13.26 2.12 11.70
N LYS A 79 -13.00 2.17 13.01
CA LYS A 79 -13.26 3.38 13.82
C LYS A 79 -12.36 4.55 13.39
N THR A 80 -11.09 4.27 13.11
CA THR A 80 -10.14 5.29 12.69
C THR A 80 -10.59 5.95 11.39
N VAL A 81 -10.92 5.16 10.36
CA VAL A 81 -11.38 5.68 9.07
C VAL A 81 -12.68 6.47 9.21
N GLN A 82 -13.66 5.94 9.95
CA GLN A 82 -14.91 6.66 10.20
C GLN A 82 -14.68 8.02 10.87
N HIS A 83 -13.81 8.07 11.87
CA HIS A 83 -13.49 9.31 12.57
C HIS A 83 -12.74 10.30 11.66
N LEU A 84 -11.79 9.83 10.86
CA LEU A 84 -11.06 10.67 9.89
C LEU A 84 -12.01 11.24 8.82
N CYS A 85 -12.93 10.42 8.28
CA CYS A 85 -13.96 10.92 7.34
C CYS A 85 -14.85 11.99 7.96
N GLN A 86 -15.28 11.82 9.22
CA GLN A 86 -16.09 12.82 9.95
C GLN A 86 -15.33 14.15 10.14
N ASN A 87 -14.01 14.11 10.14
CA ASN A 87 -13.14 15.29 10.21
C ASN A 87 -12.68 15.80 8.85
N GLY A 88 -13.30 15.35 7.76
CA GLY A 88 -13.07 15.88 6.42
C GLY A 88 -11.87 15.29 5.69
N ILE A 89 -11.30 14.18 6.17
CA ILE A 89 -10.24 13.47 5.43
C ILE A 89 -10.84 12.62 4.34
N ASN A 90 -10.39 12.82 3.11
CA ASN A 90 -10.75 12.01 1.95
C ASN A 90 -9.78 10.87 1.73
N PHE A 91 -10.31 9.74 1.28
CA PHE A 91 -9.55 8.54 0.93
C PHE A 91 -9.68 8.21 -0.55
N LEU A 92 -8.66 7.58 -1.09
CA LEU A 92 -8.66 7.10 -2.48
C LEU A 92 -9.81 6.13 -2.70
N ASP A 93 -10.40 6.20 -3.88
CA ASP A 93 -11.49 5.32 -4.27
C ASP A 93 -10.98 3.94 -4.66
N VAL A 94 -11.77 2.92 -4.37
CA VAL A 94 -11.48 1.52 -4.67
C VAL A 94 -12.66 0.93 -5.43
N PRO A 95 -12.44 0.37 -6.64
CA PRO A 95 -13.51 -0.24 -7.42
C PRO A 95 -14.21 -1.37 -6.66
N ASN A 96 -15.53 -1.50 -6.84
CA ASN A 96 -16.31 -2.58 -6.22
C ASN A 96 -15.81 -3.97 -6.60
N THR A 97 -15.29 -4.12 -7.81
CA THR A 97 -14.67 -5.34 -8.33
C THR A 97 -13.50 -5.85 -7.50
N TYR A 98 -12.83 -4.99 -6.72
CA TYR A 98 -11.81 -5.40 -5.76
C TYR A 98 -12.41 -6.28 -4.65
N TYR A 99 -13.55 -5.88 -4.10
CA TYR A 99 -14.21 -6.55 -2.97
C TYR A 99 -14.87 -7.86 -3.36
N GLU A 100 -15.27 -8.02 -4.61
CA GLU A 100 -15.85 -9.25 -5.16
C GLU A 100 -14.87 -10.43 -5.07
N GLU A 101 -13.56 -10.17 -5.17
CA GLU A 101 -12.51 -11.18 -5.21
C GLU A 101 -11.86 -11.48 -3.85
N ILE A 102 -12.21 -10.77 -2.78
CA ILE A 102 -11.53 -10.94 -1.48
C ILE A 102 -11.61 -12.38 -0.96
N ASN A 103 -12.77 -13.02 -1.05
CA ASN A 103 -12.93 -14.40 -0.57
C ASN A 103 -12.11 -15.41 -1.38
N ASN A 104 -11.89 -15.16 -2.66
CA ASN A 104 -11.05 -15.99 -3.53
C ASN A 104 -9.57 -15.77 -3.24
N ARG A 105 -9.17 -14.51 -2.98
CA ARG A 105 -7.78 -14.15 -2.70
C ARG A 105 -7.33 -14.54 -1.30
N ILE A 106 -8.20 -14.37 -0.31
CA ILE A 106 -7.89 -14.60 1.10
C ILE A 106 -8.98 -15.48 1.70
N PRO A 107 -9.02 -16.76 1.32
CA PRO A 107 -10.00 -17.68 1.86
C PRO A 107 -9.85 -17.81 3.37
N GLY A 108 -10.97 -17.95 4.08
CA GLY A 108 -11.00 -18.07 5.54
C GLY A 108 -10.80 -16.77 6.32
N ASN A 109 -10.68 -15.61 5.66
CA ASN A 109 -10.68 -14.34 6.37
C ASN A 109 -12.02 -14.12 7.09
N GLN A 110 -11.99 -13.46 8.25
CA GLN A 110 -13.17 -13.21 9.10
C GLN A 110 -13.66 -11.75 8.99
N GLU A 111 -13.15 -10.98 8.03
CA GLU A 111 -13.52 -9.57 7.88
C GLU A 111 -14.91 -9.42 7.23
N ASN A 112 -15.63 -8.41 7.65
CA ASN A 112 -16.89 -8.05 7.02
C ASN A 112 -16.63 -7.28 5.70
N ILE A 113 -16.72 -7.99 4.57
CA ILE A 113 -16.42 -7.43 3.25
C ILE A 113 -17.29 -6.22 2.92
N LYS A 114 -18.56 -6.21 3.33
CA LYS A 114 -19.45 -5.04 3.11
C LYS A 114 -18.96 -3.81 3.87
N ASN A 115 -18.39 -4.00 5.07
CA ASN A 115 -17.81 -2.90 5.83
C ASN A 115 -16.49 -2.43 5.23
N LEU A 116 -15.64 -3.35 4.77
CA LEU A 116 -14.42 -3.01 4.04
C LEU A 116 -14.75 -2.16 2.81
N GLN A 117 -15.70 -2.62 2.00
CA GLN A 117 -16.16 -1.92 0.80
C GLN A 117 -16.73 -0.53 1.11
N LYS A 118 -17.62 -0.44 2.11
CA LYS A 118 -18.24 0.84 2.52
C LYS A 118 -17.19 1.88 2.92
N LEU A 119 -16.13 1.44 3.57
CA LEU A 119 -15.05 2.30 4.06
C LEU A 119 -13.82 2.33 3.14
N LYS A 120 -13.87 1.68 1.99
CA LYS A 120 -12.78 1.60 1.00
C LYS A 120 -11.48 0.99 1.55
N ILE A 121 -11.60 0.14 2.56
CA ILE A 121 -10.47 -0.51 3.22
C ILE A 121 -10.01 -1.71 2.39
N LEU A 122 -8.71 -1.80 2.15
CA LEU A 122 -8.04 -2.89 1.47
C LEU A 122 -7.62 -3.97 2.47
N ILE A 123 -7.50 -5.20 2.00
CA ILE A 123 -7.06 -6.35 2.79
C ILE A 123 -6.01 -7.16 2.02
N ASP A 124 -4.93 -7.54 2.70
CA ASP A 124 -3.88 -8.40 2.17
C ASP A 124 -3.43 -9.43 3.20
N GLY A 125 -2.71 -10.46 2.76
CA GLY A 125 -2.19 -11.53 3.60
C GLY A 125 -2.72 -12.91 3.24
N SER A 126 -2.45 -13.90 4.09
CA SER A 126 -2.88 -15.28 3.88
C SER A 126 -3.18 -15.98 5.19
N ILE A 127 -4.40 -16.45 5.35
CA ILE A 127 -4.80 -17.28 6.49
C ILE A 127 -4.25 -18.71 6.33
N GLU A 128 -4.28 -19.25 5.11
CA GLU A 128 -3.80 -20.61 4.83
C GLU A 128 -2.31 -20.79 5.10
N LYS A 129 -1.52 -19.75 4.84
CA LYS A 129 -0.07 -19.76 5.13
C LYS A 129 0.27 -19.34 6.56
N HIS A 130 -0.72 -19.11 7.42
CA HIS A 130 -0.54 -18.61 8.78
C HIS A 130 0.20 -17.26 8.86
N GLU A 131 0.16 -16.46 7.80
CA GLU A 131 0.79 -15.15 7.74
C GLU A 131 -0.07 -14.04 8.37
N GLY A 132 -1.33 -14.34 8.73
CA GLY A 132 -2.28 -13.34 9.17
C GLY A 132 -2.72 -12.41 8.05
N ILE A 133 -3.41 -11.34 8.41
CA ILE A 133 -3.87 -10.31 7.47
C ILE A 133 -3.43 -8.92 7.92
N LEU A 134 -3.38 -8.00 6.96
CA LEU A 134 -3.32 -6.57 7.21
C LEU A 134 -4.47 -5.87 6.49
N LEU A 135 -4.92 -4.79 7.09
CA LEU A 135 -5.92 -3.88 6.53
C LEU A 135 -5.25 -2.53 6.30
N GLN A 136 -5.50 -1.91 5.15
CA GLN A 136 -4.89 -0.63 4.82
C GLN A 136 -5.82 0.25 3.99
N ILE A 137 -5.61 1.55 4.06
CA ILE A 137 -6.31 2.55 3.26
C ILE A 137 -5.41 3.76 3.06
N PHE A 138 -5.55 4.43 1.92
CA PHE A 138 -4.73 5.57 1.54
C PHE A 138 -5.57 6.83 1.41
N THR A 139 -5.08 7.95 1.97
CA THR A 139 -5.71 9.25 1.77
C THR A 139 -5.47 9.75 0.34
N GLU A 140 -6.27 10.70 -0.11
CA GLU A 140 -5.85 11.59 -1.18
C GLU A 140 -4.58 12.34 -0.78
N ASN A 141 -3.94 13.01 -1.73
CA ASN A 141 -2.77 13.84 -1.46
C ASN A 141 -3.10 14.96 -0.48
N MET A 142 -2.34 15.07 0.61
CA MET A 142 -2.60 16.02 1.69
C MET A 142 -1.56 17.14 1.79
N LEU A 143 -0.32 16.85 1.44
CA LEU A 143 0.80 17.81 1.50
C LEU A 143 1.55 17.78 0.16
N GLY A 144 1.09 18.54 -0.84
CA GLY A 144 1.58 18.40 -2.21
C GLY A 144 1.32 16.98 -2.71
N PRO A 145 2.30 16.24 -3.24
CA PRO A 145 2.10 14.87 -3.69
C PRO A 145 2.20 13.82 -2.57
N ILE A 146 2.31 14.25 -1.31
CA ILE A 146 2.44 13.35 -0.16
C ILE A 146 1.06 12.96 0.36
N PHE A 147 0.87 11.66 0.64
CA PHE A 147 -0.35 11.12 1.23
C PHE A 147 -0.05 10.28 2.50
N PHE A 148 -1.09 9.84 3.18
CA PHE A 148 -0.98 8.98 4.35
C PHE A 148 -1.63 7.62 4.10
N GLU A 149 -1.04 6.61 4.71
CA GLU A 149 -1.60 5.28 4.82
C GLU A 149 -2.05 5.04 6.27
N ILE A 150 -3.23 4.48 6.46
CA ILE A 150 -3.66 3.94 7.75
C ILE A 150 -3.62 2.43 7.65
N ILE A 151 -2.89 1.78 8.55
CA ILE A 151 -2.70 0.32 8.54
C ILE A 151 -3.07 -0.32 9.88
N GLN A 152 -3.80 -1.42 9.82
CA GLN A 152 -4.02 -2.33 10.95
C GLN A 152 -3.46 -3.70 10.62
N ARG A 153 -2.55 -4.19 11.45
CA ARG A 153 -1.96 -5.52 11.33
C ARG A 153 -2.69 -6.51 12.23
N LYS A 154 -3.13 -7.61 11.66
CA LYS A 154 -3.74 -8.75 12.35
C LYS A 154 -2.90 -10.00 12.08
N GLY A 155 -1.64 -9.96 12.57
CA GLY A 155 -0.66 -11.01 12.41
C GLY A 155 0.24 -10.90 11.18
N ASN A 156 -0.09 -10.07 10.19
CA ASN A 156 0.71 -9.90 8.98
C ASN A 156 1.69 -8.73 9.10
N GLU A 157 2.97 -9.01 8.82
CA GLU A 157 4.08 -8.05 8.87
C GLU A 157 4.50 -7.53 7.47
N GLY A 158 3.78 -7.92 6.41
CA GLY A 158 4.02 -7.48 5.03
C GLY A 158 3.76 -5.99 4.80
N PHE A 159 3.89 -5.57 3.55
CA PHE A 159 3.68 -4.17 3.12
C PHE A 159 2.40 -4.01 2.29
N GLY A 160 1.58 -5.06 2.16
CA GLY A 160 0.35 -5.04 1.36
C GLY A 160 0.61 -5.21 -0.14
N GLU A 161 1.65 -5.95 -0.50
CA GLU A 161 2.07 -6.16 -1.89
C GLU A 161 0.97 -6.80 -2.75
N GLY A 162 0.18 -7.71 -2.15
CA GLY A 162 -0.95 -8.35 -2.83
C GLY A 162 -2.07 -7.37 -3.18
N ASN A 163 -2.21 -6.26 -2.45
CA ASN A 163 -3.18 -5.22 -2.78
C ASN A 163 -2.81 -4.46 -4.05
N PHE A 164 -1.52 -4.27 -4.33
CA PHE A 164 -1.09 -3.58 -5.55
C PHE A 164 -1.61 -4.31 -6.79
N GLN A 165 -1.37 -5.60 -6.89
CA GLN A 165 -1.85 -6.41 -8.02
C GLN A 165 -3.38 -6.50 -8.05
N ALA A 166 -4.01 -6.75 -6.91
CA ALA A 166 -5.45 -6.87 -6.81
C ALA A 166 -6.20 -5.59 -7.21
N LEU A 167 -5.68 -4.42 -6.85
CA LEU A 167 -6.23 -3.13 -7.30
C LEU A 167 -6.11 -2.98 -8.81
N PHE A 168 -4.95 -3.29 -9.36
CA PHE A 168 -4.72 -3.22 -10.79
C PHE A 168 -5.73 -4.09 -11.57
N GLU A 169 -5.84 -5.36 -11.20
CA GLU A 169 -6.79 -6.28 -11.82
C GLU A 169 -8.26 -5.85 -11.62
N SER A 170 -8.58 -5.25 -10.48
CA SER A 170 -9.94 -4.75 -10.22
C SER A 170 -10.31 -3.56 -11.09
N ILE A 171 -9.35 -2.69 -11.37
CA ILE A 171 -9.54 -1.55 -12.29
C ILE A 171 -9.81 -2.06 -13.71
N GLU A 172 -9.03 -3.03 -14.19
CA GLU A 172 -9.26 -3.64 -15.50
C GLU A 172 -10.65 -4.30 -15.60
N ARG A 173 -11.06 -5.07 -14.57
CA ARG A 173 -12.41 -5.67 -14.53
C ARG A 173 -13.52 -4.63 -14.54
N ASP A 174 -13.33 -3.52 -13.84
CA ASP A 174 -14.29 -2.42 -13.87
C ASP A 174 -14.35 -1.75 -15.24
N GLN A 175 -13.22 -1.56 -15.91
CA GLN A 175 -13.16 -1.04 -17.27
C GLN A 175 -13.89 -1.95 -18.27
N ILE A 176 -13.69 -3.28 -18.16
CA ILE A 176 -14.41 -4.27 -18.98
C ILE A 176 -15.92 -4.18 -18.72
N LYS A 177 -16.36 -4.13 -17.45
CA LYS A 177 -17.78 -3.99 -17.10
C LYS A 177 -18.43 -2.73 -17.68
N ARG A 178 -17.65 -1.65 -17.79
CA ARG A 178 -18.12 -0.36 -18.39
C ARG A 178 -17.97 -0.30 -19.90
N GLY A 179 -17.40 -1.33 -20.55
CA GLY A 179 -17.19 -1.37 -22.00
C GLY A 179 -16.10 -0.42 -22.50
N VAL A 180 -15.12 -0.11 -21.66
CA VAL A 180 -13.95 0.74 -21.99
C VAL A 180 -12.79 -0.08 -22.51
N LEU A 181 -12.67 -1.34 -22.06
CA LEU A 181 -11.74 -2.37 -22.54
C LEU A 181 -12.50 -3.52 -23.17
#